data_27da4f0fbf007c1d3eb68cf873d7d66a
#
_entry.id   27da4f0fbf007c1d3eb68cf873d7d66a
#
_cell.length_a   1.000
_cell.length_b   1.000
_cell.length_c   1.000
_cell.angle_alpha   90.00
_cell.angle_beta   90.00
_cell.angle_gamma   90.00
#
_symmetry.space_group_name_H-M   'P 1'
#
loop_
_entity.id
_entity.type
_entity.pdbx_description
1 polymer ?
#
loop_
_entity_poly.entity_id
_entity_poly.type
_entity_poly.pdbx_seq_one_letter_code
_entity_poly.pdbx_strand_id
1 'polypeptide(L)'
;MARRKEEQSGSGSPAWMATFSDLMNLLLCFFVLLFAMSSIDEDKFEELVASLSASFGVLDGGSTSVIEGSVIAAGVNELNDLSDYYQSIGLNDTGTDVAQDPDIYEYDGSQLLEVLKDKGAEESEKMAEDIKSEATEMQIADNIDVDFTSQYVTITLNGALLFDSAKAYIRSESLPLVDRVGSILKNYSSSMIEITGYTDSVPLLDDPKYDDNWDLSSARAKTVLMYLVENKGMDLTKMKSSGRGENDPIASNETAEGRAQNRRVEIKIYNEYSME
;
A
#
# COMPACT_ATOMS: atom_id res chain seq x y z
N MET A 1 -61.32 49.04 -61.77
CA MET A 1 -59.97 48.44 -61.81
C MET A 1 -59.41 48.49 -60.38
N ALA A 2 -59.44 47.37 -59.66
CA ALA A 2 -59.00 47.30 -58.29
C ALA A 2 -57.56 46.74 -58.34
N ARG A 3 -56.61 47.49 -57.81
CA ARG A 3 -55.16 47.14 -57.71
C ARG A 3 -54.93 46.24 -56.50
N ARG A 4 -54.60 44.99 -56.77
CA ARG A 4 -54.23 43.97 -55.76
C ARG A 4 -52.86 44.32 -55.13
N LYS A 5 -52.86 44.49 -53.84
CA LYS A 5 -51.63 44.72 -53.03
C LYS A 5 -50.96 43.43 -52.84
N GLU A 6 -49.70 43.27 -53.35
CA GLU A 6 -48.84 42.11 -53.04
C GLU A 6 -48.38 42.23 -51.62
N GLU A 7 -48.69 41.21 -50.82
CA GLU A 7 -48.08 41.01 -49.50
C GLU A 7 -46.69 40.52 -49.71
N GLN A 8 -45.72 41.34 -49.32
CA GLN A 8 -44.28 40.88 -49.17
C GLN A 8 -44.25 39.87 -48.04
N SER A 9 -43.98 38.58 -48.37
CA SER A 9 -43.59 37.55 -47.41
C SER A 9 -42.22 37.89 -46.86
N GLY A 10 -42.18 38.44 -45.64
CA GLY A 10 -40.95 38.62 -44.91
C GLY A 10 -40.27 37.25 -44.66
N SER A 11 -39.11 37.04 -45.26
CA SER A 11 -38.29 35.89 -44.97
C SER A 11 -37.69 36.05 -43.56
N GLY A 12 -38.51 35.84 -42.53
CA GLY A 12 -38.05 35.68 -41.17
C GLY A 12 -37.48 34.27 -41.00
N SER A 13 -36.32 34.15 -40.37
CA SER A 13 -35.78 32.85 -40.03
C SER A 13 -36.79 32.04 -39.20
N PRO A 14 -36.88 30.71 -39.38
CA PRO A 14 -37.80 29.86 -38.62
C PRO A 14 -37.67 30.05 -37.12
N ALA A 15 -38.77 30.09 -36.38
CA ALA A 15 -38.78 30.35 -34.94
C ALA A 15 -37.90 29.39 -34.11
N TRP A 16 -37.71 28.14 -34.58
CA TRP A 16 -36.82 27.17 -33.96
C TRP A 16 -35.34 27.55 -34.08
N MET A 17 -34.94 28.36 -35.05
CA MET A 17 -33.57 28.79 -35.24
C MET A 17 -33.10 29.74 -34.12
N ALA A 18 -34.02 30.54 -33.55
CA ALA A 18 -33.73 31.40 -32.41
C ALA A 18 -33.45 30.57 -31.15
N THR A 19 -34.27 29.53 -30.88
CA THR A 19 -34.08 28.65 -29.74
C THR A 19 -32.83 27.76 -29.89
N PHE A 20 -32.53 27.32 -31.11
CA PHE A 20 -31.32 26.59 -31.42
C PHE A 20 -30.06 27.45 -31.20
N SER A 21 -30.07 28.70 -31.69
CA SER A 21 -28.94 29.62 -31.48
C SER A 21 -28.71 29.95 -30.00
N ASP A 22 -29.78 30.07 -29.22
CA ASP A 22 -29.68 30.31 -27.77
C ASP A 22 -29.05 29.10 -27.03
N LEU A 23 -29.51 27.88 -27.35
CA LEU A 23 -28.89 26.65 -26.82
C LEU A 23 -27.42 26.50 -27.20
N MET A 24 -27.08 26.80 -28.45
CA MET A 24 -25.68 26.73 -28.91
C MET A 24 -24.79 27.78 -28.23
N ASN A 25 -25.35 28.97 -27.98
CA ASN A 25 -24.62 30.03 -27.27
C ASN A 25 -24.40 29.68 -25.79
N LEU A 26 -25.39 29.09 -25.12
CA LEU A 26 -25.25 28.60 -23.75
C LEU A 26 -24.24 27.47 -23.66
N LEU A 27 -24.25 26.54 -24.62
CA LEU A 27 -23.27 25.45 -24.69
C LEU A 27 -21.86 26.00 -24.91
N LEU A 28 -21.69 26.97 -25.81
CA LEU A 28 -20.40 27.61 -26.05
C LEU A 28 -19.87 28.32 -24.79
N CYS A 29 -20.75 29.11 -24.11
CA CYS A 29 -20.37 29.75 -22.85
C CYS A 29 -19.96 28.76 -21.78
N PHE A 30 -20.65 27.62 -21.70
CA PHE A 30 -20.31 26.55 -20.76
C PHE A 30 -18.91 25.95 -21.05
N PHE A 31 -18.59 25.64 -22.30
CA PHE A 31 -17.29 25.15 -22.69
C PHE A 31 -16.17 26.17 -22.48
N VAL A 32 -16.43 27.47 -22.76
CA VAL A 32 -15.45 28.52 -22.50
C VAL A 32 -15.18 28.65 -21.00
N LEU A 33 -16.21 28.55 -20.15
CA LEU A 33 -16.05 28.57 -18.70
C LEU A 33 -15.30 27.33 -18.20
N LEU A 34 -15.61 26.13 -18.71
CA LEU A 34 -14.84 24.92 -18.37
C LEU A 34 -13.37 25.05 -18.78
N PHE A 35 -13.10 25.58 -19.97
CA PHE A 35 -11.74 25.80 -20.43
C PHE A 35 -11.00 26.85 -19.60
N ALA A 36 -11.67 27.95 -19.21
CA ALA A 36 -11.10 28.97 -18.34
C ALA A 36 -10.82 28.46 -16.91
N MET A 37 -11.59 27.48 -16.43
CA MET A 37 -11.34 26.82 -15.13
C MET A 37 -10.39 25.61 -15.24
N SER A 38 -10.09 25.14 -16.45
CA SER A 38 -9.20 23.98 -16.69
C SER A 38 -7.71 24.35 -16.64
N SER A 39 -7.37 25.61 -16.71
CA SER A 39 -6.01 26.05 -16.41
C SER A 39 -5.84 26.15 -14.89
N ILE A 40 -5.49 25.06 -14.25
CA ILE A 40 -5.00 25.06 -12.87
C ILE A 40 -3.65 25.78 -12.93
N ASP A 41 -3.60 26.96 -12.34
CA ASP A 41 -2.37 27.71 -12.13
C ASP A 41 -1.54 26.89 -11.14
N GLU A 42 -0.43 26.36 -11.57
CA GLU A 42 0.44 25.46 -10.78
C GLU A 42 0.85 26.14 -9.47
N ASP A 43 1.15 27.44 -9.55
CA ASP A 43 1.48 28.28 -8.39
C ASP A 43 0.33 28.39 -7.37
N LYS A 44 -0.93 28.42 -7.84
CA LYS A 44 -2.11 28.46 -6.96
C LYS A 44 -2.45 27.11 -6.37
N PHE A 45 -2.12 26.02 -7.05
CA PHE A 45 -2.27 24.68 -6.51
C PHE A 45 -1.28 24.43 -5.39
N GLU A 46 -0.01 24.87 -5.54
CA GLU A 46 1.00 24.82 -4.48
C GLU A 46 0.58 25.67 -3.26
N GLU A 47 0.05 26.87 -3.48
CA GLU A 47 -0.45 27.73 -2.40
C GLU A 47 -1.68 27.12 -1.67
N LEU A 48 -2.56 26.45 -2.40
CA LEU A 48 -3.68 25.68 -1.82
C LEU A 48 -3.21 24.47 -1.01
N VAL A 49 -2.25 23.71 -1.52
CA VAL A 49 -1.66 22.56 -0.81
C VAL A 49 -0.94 23.05 0.46
N ALA A 50 -0.17 24.13 0.37
CA ALA A 50 0.50 24.73 1.52
C ALA A 50 -0.50 25.23 2.57
N SER A 51 -1.59 25.89 2.15
CA SER A 51 -2.62 26.40 3.07
C SER A 51 -3.45 25.26 3.70
N LEU A 52 -3.71 24.19 2.95
CA LEU A 52 -4.41 23.02 3.45
C LEU A 52 -3.57 22.23 4.45
N SER A 53 -2.29 22.06 4.17
CA SER A 53 -1.31 21.45 5.07
C SER A 53 -1.14 22.24 6.37
N ALA A 54 -1.15 23.57 6.29
CA ALA A 54 -1.16 24.43 7.47
C ALA A 54 -2.47 24.33 8.29
N SER A 55 -3.61 24.11 7.63
CA SER A 55 -4.91 23.95 8.30
C SER A 55 -5.08 22.60 8.98
N PHE A 56 -4.55 21.51 8.42
CA PHE A 56 -4.66 20.17 8.99
C PHE A 56 -3.57 19.88 10.04
N GLY A 57 -2.44 20.60 10.00
CA GLY A 57 -1.37 20.49 11.02
C GLY A 57 -1.72 21.06 12.40
N VAL A 58 -2.88 21.71 12.56
CA VAL A 58 -3.34 22.32 13.83
C VAL A 58 -4.14 21.34 14.70
N LEU A 59 -4.41 20.11 14.23
CA LEU A 59 -5.26 19.14 14.96
C LEU A 59 -4.52 18.08 15.76
N ASP A 60 -3.19 18.15 15.89
CA ASP A 60 -2.48 17.26 16.79
C ASP A 60 -1.70 18.03 17.85
N GLY A 61 -2.01 17.66 19.10
CA GLY A 61 -1.76 18.36 20.34
C GLY A 61 -0.35 18.88 20.61
N GLY A 62 -0.28 20.15 20.82
CA GLY A 62 0.57 20.79 21.82
C GLY A 62 2.06 20.45 21.83
N SER A 63 2.84 21.06 20.94
CA SER A 63 4.21 21.47 21.25
C SER A 63 4.69 22.45 20.18
N THR A 64 5.08 23.63 20.64
CA THR A 64 5.64 24.72 19.86
C THR A 64 6.87 24.29 19.07
N SER A 65 6.93 24.80 17.84
CA SER A 65 8.09 24.77 16.95
C SER A 65 8.41 23.41 16.34
N VAL A 66 7.78 23.09 15.24
CA VAL A 66 8.40 22.59 14.01
C VAL A 66 7.34 22.67 12.90
N ILE A 67 7.00 23.87 12.47
CA ILE A 67 6.33 24.08 11.18
C ILE A 67 7.43 24.40 10.19
N GLU A 68 8.22 23.42 9.91
CA GLU A 68 9.08 23.34 8.74
C GLU A 68 9.53 21.87 8.66
N GLY A 69 8.80 21.06 7.95
CA GLY A 69 9.37 19.81 7.48
C GLY A 69 8.65 18.50 7.76
N SER A 70 7.70 18.35 8.70
CA SER A 70 7.28 16.99 9.04
C SER A 70 6.04 16.43 8.31
N VAL A 71 5.17 17.27 7.76
CA VAL A 71 4.08 16.82 6.88
C VAL A 71 4.51 16.89 5.41
N ILE A 72 5.35 17.85 5.10
CA ILE A 72 6.13 17.87 3.85
C ILE A 72 7.16 16.72 3.86
N ALA A 73 7.72 16.35 5.02
CA ALA A 73 8.72 15.29 5.10
C ALA A 73 8.17 13.88 4.88
N ALA A 74 6.93 13.57 5.19
CA ALA A 74 6.34 12.29 4.81
C ALA A 74 6.09 12.23 3.29
N GLY A 75 5.50 13.27 2.70
CA GLY A 75 5.30 13.35 1.25
C GLY A 75 6.57 13.71 0.46
N VAL A 76 7.54 14.42 1.06
CA VAL A 76 8.83 14.77 0.42
C VAL A 76 9.86 13.65 0.57
N ASN A 77 9.80 12.82 1.60
CA ASN A 77 10.60 11.60 1.63
C ASN A 77 10.15 10.60 0.55
N GLU A 78 8.86 10.42 0.35
CA GLU A 78 8.33 9.63 -0.78
C GLU A 78 8.70 10.25 -2.14
N LEU A 79 8.67 11.60 -2.26
CA LEU A 79 9.12 12.31 -3.46
C LEU A 79 10.65 12.32 -3.62
N ASN A 80 11.41 12.33 -2.53
CA ASN A 80 12.87 12.21 -2.58
C ASN A 80 13.29 10.78 -2.91
N ASP A 81 12.64 9.77 -2.35
CA ASP A 81 12.86 8.37 -2.71
C ASP A 81 12.46 8.11 -4.17
N LEU A 82 11.38 8.75 -4.64
CA LEU A 82 11.00 8.76 -6.05
C LEU A 82 12.02 9.52 -6.91
N SER A 83 12.55 10.66 -6.44
CA SER A 83 13.61 11.44 -7.11
C SER A 83 14.93 10.68 -7.19
N ASP A 84 15.35 10.03 -6.10
CA ASP A 84 16.54 9.18 -6.07
C ASP A 84 16.35 7.94 -6.97
N TYR A 85 15.13 7.42 -7.03
CA TYR A 85 14.75 6.39 -7.98
C TYR A 85 14.82 6.89 -9.43
N TYR A 86 14.26 8.07 -9.75
CA TYR A 86 14.39 8.69 -11.07
C TYR A 86 15.86 8.92 -11.46
N GLN A 87 16.71 9.30 -10.50
CA GLN A 87 18.15 9.42 -10.73
C GLN A 87 18.81 8.06 -10.99
N SER A 88 18.40 7.00 -10.30
CA SER A 88 18.95 5.65 -10.46
C SER A 88 18.62 5.01 -11.81
N ILE A 89 17.46 5.35 -12.39
CA ILE A 89 17.05 4.90 -13.73
C ILE A 89 17.46 5.88 -14.85
N GLY A 90 18.24 6.93 -14.52
CA GLY A 90 18.77 7.88 -15.51
C GLY A 90 17.77 8.95 -15.96
N LEU A 91 16.64 9.10 -15.28
CA LEU A 91 15.66 10.16 -15.52
C LEU A 91 16.00 11.35 -14.62
N ASN A 92 17.04 12.12 -14.95
CA ASN A 92 17.36 13.35 -14.22
C ASN A 92 16.38 14.46 -14.61
N ASP A 93 15.58 14.91 -13.65
CA ASP A 93 14.85 16.17 -13.73
C ASP A 93 15.80 17.36 -13.42
N THR A 94 16.66 17.65 -14.38
CA THR A 94 17.28 18.98 -14.47
C THR A 94 17.04 19.48 -15.88
N GLY A 95 16.05 20.35 -16.00
CA GLY A 95 15.68 21.03 -17.24
C GLY A 95 16.78 21.89 -17.82
N THR A 96 17.92 21.29 -18.17
CA THR A 96 18.91 21.87 -19.08
C THR A 96 19.72 20.75 -19.73
N ASP A 97 19.52 20.60 -21.05
CA ASP A 97 20.41 19.94 -22.01
C ASP A 97 20.52 18.42 -22.00
N VAL A 98 19.40 17.68 -22.20
CA VAL A 98 19.46 16.41 -22.92
C VAL A 98 18.47 16.42 -24.09
N ALA A 99 18.70 17.31 -25.03
CA ALA A 99 18.15 17.17 -26.36
C ALA A 99 18.98 16.13 -27.11
N GLN A 100 18.55 14.85 -27.13
CA GLN A 100 18.88 13.91 -28.22
C GLN A 100 18.48 12.45 -27.95
N ASP A 101 17.42 12.19 -27.17
CA ASP A 101 16.78 10.89 -27.30
C ASP A 101 15.24 11.08 -27.30
N PRO A 102 14.58 10.98 -28.47
CA PRO A 102 13.14 11.22 -28.57
C PRO A 102 12.27 10.11 -27.99
N ASP A 103 12.84 9.02 -27.47
CA ASP A 103 12.11 7.86 -26.94
C ASP A 103 11.85 7.92 -25.42
N ILE A 104 12.25 9.02 -24.75
CA ILE A 104 12.11 9.16 -23.28
C ILE A 104 10.81 9.90 -22.87
N TYR A 105 10.00 10.38 -23.80
CA TYR A 105 8.97 11.39 -23.54
C TYR A 105 7.55 10.88 -23.32
N GLU A 106 7.30 9.66 -22.90
CA GLU A 106 5.93 9.27 -22.51
C GLU A 106 5.89 8.02 -21.62
N TYR A 107 6.49 8.02 -20.44
CA TYR A 107 6.05 7.09 -19.43
C TYR A 107 4.74 7.63 -18.84
N ASP A 108 3.62 7.10 -19.32
CA ASP A 108 2.34 7.19 -18.63
C ASP A 108 2.52 6.59 -17.21
N GLY A 109 1.91 7.20 -16.20
CA GLY A 109 2.03 6.72 -14.81
C GLY A 109 1.71 5.22 -14.63
N SER A 110 0.96 4.62 -15.57
CA SER A 110 0.72 3.18 -15.65
C SER A 110 1.99 2.37 -15.96
N GLN A 111 2.86 2.87 -16.82
CA GLN A 111 4.12 2.21 -17.21
C GLN A 111 5.14 2.29 -16.08
N LEU A 112 5.19 3.42 -15.36
CA LEU A 112 6.04 3.55 -14.18
C LEU A 112 5.62 2.56 -13.09
N LEU A 113 4.32 2.43 -12.86
CA LEU A 113 3.78 1.47 -11.88
C LEU A 113 4.11 0.02 -12.24
N GLU A 114 4.14 -0.32 -13.54
CA GLU A 114 4.54 -1.64 -14.05
C GLU A 114 6.04 -1.89 -13.80
N VAL A 115 6.89 -0.91 -14.11
CA VAL A 115 8.34 -0.99 -13.84
C VAL A 115 8.64 -1.15 -12.35
N LEU A 116 7.95 -0.41 -11.48
CA LEU A 116 8.09 -0.54 -10.02
C LEU A 116 7.67 -1.93 -9.53
N LYS A 117 6.57 -2.47 -10.07
CA LYS A 117 6.13 -3.83 -9.76
C LYS A 117 7.13 -4.89 -10.19
N ASP A 118 7.70 -4.76 -11.39
CA ASP A 118 8.67 -5.70 -11.91
C ASP A 118 9.95 -5.69 -11.07
N LYS A 119 10.47 -4.51 -10.72
CA LYS A 119 11.64 -4.39 -9.84
C LYS A 119 11.38 -4.90 -8.43
N GLY A 120 10.21 -4.55 -7.87
CA GLY A 120 9.82 -5.07 -6.56
C GLY A 120 9.66 -6.60 -6.57
N ALA A 121 9.18 -7.19 -7.67
CA ALA A 121 9.10 -8.64 -7.82
C ALA A 121 10.49 -9.28 -7.90
N GLU A 122 11.43 -8.70 -8.67
CA GLU A 122 12.81 -9.17 -8.77
C GLU A 122 13.53 -9.13 -7.42
N GLU A 123 13.37 -8.04 -6.68
CA GLU A 123 13.95 -7.91 -5.34
C GLU A 123 13.33 -8.90 -4.34
N SER A 124 12.00 -9.03 -4.33
CA SER A 124 11.33 -9.99 -3.48
C SER A 124 11.69 -11.44 -3.81
N GLU A 125 11.84 -11.78 -5.10
CA GLU A 125 12.28 -13.10 -5.53
C GLU A 125 13.67 -13.41 -4.99
N LYS A 126 14.62 -12.50 -5.15
CA LYS A 126 15.98 -12.63 -4.61
C LYS A 126 15.96 -12.78 -3.08
N MET A 127 15.21 -11.93 -2.40
CA MET A 127 15.06 -11.99 -0.95
C MET A 127 14.47 -13.35 -0.51
N ALA A 128 13.47 -13.88 -1.23
CA ALA A 128 12.87 -15.18 -0.94
C ALA A 128 13.85 -16.34 -1.17
N GLU A 129 14.70 -16.26 -2.21
CA GLU A 129 15.76 -17.25 -2.45
C GLU A 129 16.81 -17.24 -1.33
N ASP A 130 17.27 -16.07 -0.91
CA ASP A 130 18.20 -15.89 0.19
C ASP A 130 17.63 -16.48 1.50
N ILE A 131 16.37 -16.16 1.83
CA ILE A 131 15.66 -16.70 2.99
C ILE A 131 15.54 -18.23 2.92
N LYS A 132 15.18 -18.81 1.75
CA LYS A 132 15.11 -20.27 1.56
C LYS A 132 16.47 -20.94 1.73
N SER A 133 17.54 -20.31 1.24
CA SER A 133 18.92 -20.78 1.40
C SER A 133 19.31 -20.81 2.87
N GLU A 134 19.13 -19.68 3.59
CA GLU A 134 19.43 -19.59 5.02
C GLU A 134 18.59 -20.58 5.86
N ALA A 135 17.30 -20.75 5.52
CA ALA A 135 16.43 -21.71 6.18
C ALA A 135 16.93 -23.15 6.01
N THR A 136 17.48 -23.47 4.85
CA THR A 136 18.07 -24.77 4.56
C THR A 136 19.35 -24.98 5.37
N GLU A 137 20.23 -23.99 5.42
CA GLU A 137 21.45 -24.03 6.23
C GLU A 137 21.16 -24.19 7.73
N MET A 138 20.10 -23.52 8.19
CA MET A 138 19.64 -23.62 9.58
C MET A 138 18.76 -24.83 9.87
N GLN A 139 18.51 -25.71 8.88
CA GLN A 139 17.68 -26.91 9.02
C GLN A 139 16.24 -26.62 9.50
N ILE A 140 15.64 -25.55 9.00
CA ILE A 140 14.24 -25.18 9.27
C ILE A 140 13.37 -25.10 8.03
N ALA A 141 13.91 -25.42 6.85
CA ALA A 141 13.18 -25.32 5.58
C ALA A 141 11.88 -26.14 5.58
N ASP A 142 11.82 -27.29 6.26
CA ASP A 142 10.61 -28.13 6.36
C ASP A 142 9.56 -27.57 7.32
N ASN A 143 9.90 -26.53 8.10
CA ASN A 143 9.02 -25.95 9.13
C ASN A 143 8.46 -24.57 8.74
N ILE A 144 8.90 -24.01 7.63
CA ILE A 144 8.47 -22.73 7.12
C ILE A 144 8.10 -22.85 5.64
N ASP A 145 7.19 -22.01 5.21
CA ASP A 145 6.88 -21.81 3.79
C ASP A 145 7.25 -20.37 3.41
N VAL A 146 7.83 -20.16 2.22
CA VAL A 146 8.31 -18.85 1.79
C VAL A 146 7.76 -18.53 0.41
N ASP A 147 6.88 -17.54 0.36
CA ASP A 147 6.26 -16.99 -0.84
C ASP A 147 6.62 -15.50 -0.98
N PHE A 148 6.43 -14.94 -2.17
CA PHE A 148 6.68 -13.53 -2.41
C PHE A 148 5.67 -12.89 -3.36
N THR A 149 5.55 -11.59 -3.25
CA THR A 149 4.83 -10.71 -4.16
C THR A 149 5.77 -9.61 -4.65
N SER A 150 5.30 -8.70 -5.48
CA SER A 150 6.12 -7.53 -5.88
C SER A 150 6.41 -6.54 -4.73
N GLN A 151 5.80 -6.69 -3.57
CA GLN A 151 5.91 -5.73 -2.47
C GLN A 151 6.56 -6.31 -1.22
N TYR A 152 6.45 -7.62 -1.00
CA TYR A 152 6.95 -8.27 0.21
C TYR A 152 7.21 -9.76 0.01
N VAL A 153 8.03 -10.30 0.88
CA VAL A 153 8.21 -11.75 1.08
C VAL A 153 7.43 -12.19 2.31
N THR A 154 6.74 -13.31 2.23
CA THR A 154 5.99 -13.90 3.34
C THR A 154 6.66 -15.18 3.81
N ILE A 155 6.99 -15.24 5.10
CA ILE A 155 7.40 -16.46 5.79
C ILE A 155 6.20 -16.97 6.58
N THR A 156 5.70 -18.15 6.25
CA THR A 156 4.58 -18.79 6.94
C THR A 156 5.08 -19.86 7.89
N LEU A 157 4.66 -19.76 9.15
CA LEU A 157 4.95 -20.68 10.23
C LEU A 157 3.69 -21.43 10.65
N ASN A 158 3.75 -22.76 10.76
CA ASN A 158 2.61 -23.53 11.24
C ASN A 158 2.33 -23.21 12.73
N GLY A 159 1.14 -22.67 12.99
CA GLY A 159 0.73 -22.27 14.33
C GLY A 159 0.55 -23.45 15.29
N ALA A 160 0.23 -24.65 14.79
CA ALA A 160 0.14 -25.84 15.61
C ALA A 160 1.51 -26.32 16.13
N LEU A 161 2.59 -25.96 15.45
CA LEU A 161 3.95 -26.16 15.96
C LEU A 161 4.28 -25.11 17.02
N LEU A 162 3.86 -23.87 16.83
CA LEU A 162 4.23 -22.75 17.70
C LEU A 162 3.45 -22.69 19.01
N PHE A 163 2.15 -23.05 18.98
CA PHE A 163 1.24 -22.79 20.10
C PHE A 163 0.39 -24.02 20.44
N ASP A 164 0.06 -24.17 21.70
CA ASP A 164 -1.01 -25.07 22.09
C ASP A 164 -2.40 -24.53 21.70
N SER A 165 -3.39 -25.41 21.72
CA SER A 165 -4.79 -25.00 21.46
C SER A 165 -5.22 -23.92 22.45
N ALA A 166 -5.92 -22.90 21.95
CA ALA A 166 -6.41 -21.76 22.74
C ALA A 166 -5.33 -20.99 23.54
N LYS A 167 -4.07 -21.11 23.15
CA LYS A 167 -2.97 -20.41 23.84
C LYS A 167 -2.17 -19.56 22.87
N ALA A 168 -1.57 -18.48 23.40
CA ALA A 168 -0.74 -17.54 22.64
C ALA A 168 0.71 -17.45 23.15
N TYR A 169 1.14 -18.33 24.07
CA TYR A 169 2.56 -18.44 24.40
C TYR A 169 3.26 -19.46 23.48
N ILE A 170 4.47 -19.15 23.08
CA ILE A 170 5.27 -20.04 22.24
C ILE A 170 5.68 -21.26 23.08
N ARG A 171 5.48 -22.45 22.54
CA ARG A 171 5.90 -23.72 23.15
C ARG A 171 7.43 -23.75 23.29
N SER A 172 7.91 -24.28 24.40
CA SER A 172 9.35 -24.33 24.68
C SER A 172 10.14 -25.09 23.61
N GLU A 173 9.54 -26.14 23.03
CA GLU A 173 10.12 -26.92 21.93
C GLU A 173 10.20 -26.15 20.61
N SER A 174 9.41 -25.09 20.45
CA SER A 174 9.36 -24.26 19.21
C SER A 174 10.21 -22.98 19.32
N LEU A 175 10.71 -22.66 20.50
CA LEU A 175 11.61 -21.51 20.69
C LEU A 175 12.84 -21.58 19.77
N PRO A 176 13.51 -22.74 19.56
CA PRO A 176 14.63 -22.80 18.63
C PRO A 176 14.25 -22.49 17.18
N LEU A 177 13.03 -22.83 16.75
CA LEU A 177 12.52 -22.47 15.40
C LEU A 177 12.35 -20.97 15.27
N VAL A 178 11.63 -20.34 16.22
CA VAL A 178 11.41 -18.88 16.23
C VAL A 178 12.73 -18.13 16.34
N ASP A 179 13.69 -18.67 17.10
CA ASP A 179 15.03 -18.10 17.24
C ASP A 179 15.81 -18.08 15.92
N ARG A 180 15.78 -19.18 15.15
CA ARG A 180 16.41 -19.26 13.82
C ARG A 180 15.73 -18.34 12.82
N VAL A 181 14.38 -18.33 12.77
CA VAL A 181 13.64 -17.39 11.94
C VAL A 181 13.99 -15.93 12.30
N GLY A 182 14.09 -15.62 13.59
CA GLY A 182 14.53 -14.30 14.05
C GLY A 182 15.96 -13.96 13.62
N SER A 183 16.85 -14.94 13.47
CA SER A 183 18.19 -14.71 12.95
C SER A 183 18.19 -14.35 11.46
N ILE A 184 17.33 -14.99 10.66
CA ILE A 184 17.09 -14.64 9.26
C ILE A 184 16.54 -13.22 9.17
N LEU A 185 15.47 -12.91 9.93
CA LEU A 185 14.83 -11.61 9.92
C LEU A 185 15.77 -10.45 10.32
N LYS A 186 16.81 -10.72 11.10
CA LYS A 186 17.81 -9.72 11.49
C LYS A 186 18.56 -9.13 10.29
N ASN A 187 18.73 -9.89 9.21
CA ASN A 187 19.36 -9.43 7.98
C ASN A 187 18.49 -8.36 7.27
N TYR A 188 17.18 -8.33 7.58
CA TYR A 188 16.18 -7.42 7.03
C TYR A 188 15.68 -6.40 8.06
N SER A 189 16.48 -6.08 9.06
CA SER A 189 16.10 -5.18 10.17
C SER A 189 15.84 -3.73 9.75
N SER A 190 16.26 -3.33 8.55
CA SER A 190 15.94 -2.02 7.94
C SER A 190 14.54 -1.97 7.32
N SER A 191 14.01 -3.12 6.93
CA SER A 191 12.68 -3.27 6.32
C SER A 191 11.55 -3.19 7.34
N MET A 192 10.36 -2.78 6.90
CA MET A 192 9.15 -2.96 7.69
C MET A 192 8.79 -4.45 7.76
N ILE A 193 8.48 -4.95 8.95
CA ILE A 193 8.09 -6.34 9.17
C ILE A 193 6.72 -6.37 9.82
N GLU A 194 5.78 -7.09 9.19
CA GLU A 194 4.45 -7.32 9.74
C GLU A 194 4.26 -8.78 10.12
N ILE A 195 3.76 -9.02 11.33
CA ILE A 195 3.47 -10.35 11.85
C ILE A 195 1.96 -10.49 12.00
N THR A 196 1.36 -11.43 11.26
CA THR A 196 -0.08 -11.66 11.27
C THR A 196 -0.40 -13.05 11.78
N GLY A 197 -1.26 -13.13 12.78
CA GLY A 197 -1.77 -14.39 13.32
C GLY A 197 -3.09 -14.78 12.70
N TYR A 198 -3.29 -16.09 12.49
CA TYR A 198 -4.53 -16.69 12.00
C TYR A 198 -4.95 -17.86 12.86
N THR A 199 -6.26 -18.13 12.92
CA THR A 199 -6.86 -19.30 13.55
C THR A 199 -7.61 -20.13 12.51
N ASP A 200 -8.07 -21.30 12.93
CA ASP A 200 -9.13 -22.00 12.22
C ASP A 200 -10.51 -21.45 12.60
N SER A 201 -11.57 -22.00 12.00
CA SER A 201 -12.95 -21.58 12.25
C SER A 201 -13.58 -22.22 13.49
N VAL A 202 -12.84 -22.95 14.30
CA VAL A 202 -13.39 -23.51 15.54
C VAL A 202 -13.54 -22.37 16.56
N PRO A 203 -14.78 -22.10 17.04
CA PRO A 203 -14.99 -21.04 17.99
C PRO A 203 -14.22 -21.27 19.30
N LEU A 204 -13.65 -20.21 19.83
CA LEU A 204 -13.06 -20.22 21.15
C LEU A 204 -14.19 -20.07 22.16
N LEU A 205 -14.57 -21.18 22.82
CA LEU A 205 -15.68 -21.18 23.78
C LEU A 205 -15.15 -21.02 25.21
N ASP A 206 -15.73 -20.04 25.93
CA ASP A 206 -15.52 -19.82 27.36
C ASP A 206 -14.05 -19.73 27.82
N ASP A 207 -13.16 -19.17 26.99
CA ASP A 207 -11.79 -18.88 27.41
C ASP A 207 -11.77 -17.60 28.25
N PRO A 208 -11.26 -17.63 29.50
CA PRO A 208 -11.24 -16.45 30.33
C PRO A 208 -10.22 -15.38 29.89
N LYS A 209 -9.40 -15.68 28.91
CA LYS A 209 -8.28 -14.82 28.49
C LYS A 209 -8.49 -14.16 27.13
N TYR A 210 -9.22 -14.82 26.25
CA TYR A 210 -9.49 -14.33 24.89
C TYR A 210 -10.99 -14.41 24.60
N ASP A 211 -11.55 -13.30 24.14
CA ASP A 211 -12.99 -13.19 23.87
C ASP A 211 -13.37 -14.00 22.60
N ASP A 212 -12.50 -14.03 21.62
CA ASP A 212 -12.72 -14.71 20.33
C ASP A 212 -11.43 -15.10 19.61
N ASN A 213 -11.57 -15.66 18.41
CA ASN A 213 -10.46 -16.03 17.54
C ASN A 213 -9.64 -14.82 17.05
N TRP A 214 -10.25 -13.63 17.01
CA TRP A 214 -9.56 -12.40 16.65
C TRP A 214 -8.55 -12.01 17.72
N ASP A 215 -8.99 -12.01 18.98
CA ASP A 215 -8.14 -11.74 20.14
C ASP A 215 -6.99 -12.74 20.27
N LEU A 216 -7.30 -14.05 20.12
CA LEU A 216 -6.31 -15.11 20.19
C LEU A 216 -5.22 -14.95 19.12
N SER A 217 -5.64 -14.68 17.85
CA SER A 217 -4.70 -14.49 16.74
C SER A 217 -3.82 -13.27 16.92
N SER A 218 -4.41 -12.16 17.40
CA SER A 218 -3.66 -10.93 17.71
C SER A 218 -2.66 -11.15 18.84
N ALA A 219 -3.03 -11.86 19.88
CA ALA A 219 -2.13 -12.20 21.00
C ALA A 219 -0.97 -13.10 20.53
N ARG A 220 -1.20 -14.04 19.61
CA ARG A 220 -0.15 -14.89 19.02
C ARG A 220 0.85 -14.09 18.22
N ALA A 221 0.36 -13.22 17.31
CA ALA A 221 1.22 -12.34 16.53
C ALA A 221 2.07 -11.44 17.43
N LYS A 222 1.45 -10.82 18.43
CA LYS A 222 2.15 -9.99 19.42
C LYS A 222 3.22 -10.79 20.19
N THR A 223 2.95 -12.03 20.56
CA THR A 223 3.92 -12.85 21.30
C THR A 223 5.16 -13.14 20.44
N VAL A 224 4.99 -13.45 19.15
CA VAL A 224 6.11 -13.64 18.22
C VAL A 224 6.90 -12.34 18.05
N LEU A 225 6.20 -11.21 17.83
CA LEU A 225 6.82 -9.89 17.72
C LEU A 225 7.68 -9.58 18.95
N MET A 226 7.11 -9.71 20.15
CA MET A 226 7.84 -9.41 21.39
C MET A 226 9.03 -10.32 21.59
N TYR A 227 8.92 -11.60 21.22
CA TYR A 227 10.07 -12.52 21.24
C TYR A 227 11.21 -12.02 20.36
N LEU A 228 10.91 -11.55 19.13
CA LEU A 228 11.91 -11.03 18.20
C LEU A 228 12.55 -9.73 18.73
N VAL A 229 11.76 -8.83 19.30
CA VAL A 229 12.29 -7.60 19.90
C VAL A 229 13.21 -7.92 21.08
N GLU A 230 12.75 -8.75 22.03
CA GLU A 230 13.47 -9.03 23.26
C GLU A 230 14.70 -9.92 23.07
N ASN A 231 14.63 -10.92 22.19
CA ASN A 231 15.69 -11.91 22.02
C ASN A 231 16.60 -11.68 20.81
N LYS A 232 16.13 -10.95 19.79
CA LYS A 232 16.91 -10.62 18.60
C LYS A 232 17.29 -9.15 18.51
N GLY A 233 16.76 -8.30 19.40
CA GLY A 233 17.04 -6.87 19.41
C GLY A 233 16.50 -6.14 18.19
N MET A 234 15.38 -6.61 17.65
CA MET A 234 14.74 -5.98 16.50
C MET A 234 14.04 -4.67 16.93
N ASP A 235 14.02 -3.69 16.03
CA ASP A 235 13.44 -2.37 16.30
C ASP A 235 11.91 -2.42 16.23
N LEU A 236 11.25 -2.19 17.35
CA LEU A 236 9.79 -2.18 17.45
C LEU A 236 9.15 -1.13 16.51
N THR A 237 9.86 -0.05 16.17
CA THR A 237 9.35 1.00 15.26
C THR A 237 9.23 0.53 13.82
N LYS A 238 9.95 -0.55 13.46
CA LYS A 238 9.91 -1.21 12.16
C LYS A 238 9.04 -2.47 12.15
N MET A 239 8.26 -2.71 13.20
CA MET A 239 7.47 -3.92 13.33
C MET A 239 6.01 -3.62 13.59
N LYS A 240 5.12 -4.35 12.93
CA LYS A 240 3.67 -4.32 13.15
C LYS A 240 3.20 -5.73 13.54
N SER A 241 2.13 -5.83 14.34
CA SER A 241 1.45 -7.11 14.60
C SER A 241 -0.05 -6.96 14.45
N SER A 242 -0.68 -7.94 13.82
CA SER A 242 -2.12 -7.99 13.59
C SER A 242 -2.68 -9.40 13.80
N GLY A 243 -3.97 -9.49 14.07
CA GLY A 243 -4.71 -10.74 14.10
C GLY A 243 -5.82 -10.72 13.05
N ARG A 244 -6.05 -11.84 12.39
CA ARG A 244 -7.08 -11.99 11.38
C ARG A 244 -8.17 -13.00 11.79
N GLY A 245 -8.00 -13.66 12.94
CA GLY A 245 -8.90 -14.72 13.38
C GLY A 245 -8.99 -15.83 12.34
N GLU A 246 -10.20 -16.24 12.03
CA GLU A 246 -10.52 -17.27 11.03
C GLU A 246 -10.65 -16.74 9.59
N ASN A 247 -10.40 -15.45 9.37
CA ASN A 247 -10.48 -14.85 8.06
C ASN A 247 -9.27 -15.22 7.20
N ASP A 248 -9.44 -15.18 5.89
CA ASP A 248 -8.43 -15.54 4.89
C ASP A 248 -7.88 -16.98 5.07
N PRO A 249 -8.75 -18.02 5.08
CA PRO A 249 -8.30 -19.40 5.17
C PRO A 249 -7.55 -19.81 3.90
N ILE A 250 -6.41 -20.48 4.07
CA ILE A 250 -5.61 -21.05 2.96
C ILE A 250 -6.02 -22.48 2.61
N ALA A 251 -6.79 -23.13 3.47
CA ALA A 251 -7.31 -24.48 3.27
C ALA A 251 -8.72 -24.63 3.82
N SER A 252 -9.38 -25.75 3.51
CA SER A 252 -10.75 -26.01 3.99
C SER A 252 -10.80 -26.17 5.51
N ASN A 253 -11.66 -25.41 6.18
CA ASN A 253 -11.94 -25.57 7.61
C ASN A 253 -12.76 -26.83 7.95
N GLU A 254 -13.29 -27.54 6.95
CA GLU A 254 -14.07 -28.78 7.17
C GLU A 254 -13.18 -29.94 7.60
N THR A 255 -11.94 -30.00 7.11
CA THR A 255 -10.97 -31.05 7.43
C THR A 255 -10.04 -30.68 8.57
N ALA A 256 -9.56 -31.67 9.32
CA ALA A 256 -8.61 -31.44 10.40
C ALA A 256 -7.27 -30.92 9.88
N GLU A 257 -6.84 -31.42 8.73
CA GLU A 257 -5.61 -31.06 8.03
C GLU A 257 -5.69 -29.60 7.55
N GLY A 258 -6.82 -29.21 6.93
CA GLY A 258 -7.01 -27.84 6.47
C GLY A 258 -7.09 -26.84 7.63
N ARG A 259 -7.76 -27.20 8.73
CA ARG A 259 -7.73 -26.37 9.95
C ARG A 259 -6.32 -26.22 10.52
N ALA A 260 -5.51 -27.26 10.44
CA ALA A 260 -4.11 -27.18 10.90
C ALA A 260 -3.28 -26.20 10.04
N GLN A 261 -3.54 -26.13 8.73
CA GLN A 261 -2.90 -25.16 7.83
C GLN A 261 -3.39 -23.74 8.10
N ASN A 262 -4.69 -23.55 8.38
CA ASN A 262 -5.24 -22.24 8.68
C ASN A 262 -4.72 -21.66 10.00
N ARG A 263 -4.38 -22.49 10.97
CA ARG A 263 -3.67 -22.05 12.19
C ARG A 263 -2.20 -21.77 11.86
N ARG A 264 -1.89 -20.53 11.52
CA ARG A 264 -0.56 -20.10 11.08
C ARG A 264 -0.19 -18.72 11.61
N VAL A 265 1.07 -18.40 11.52
CA VAL A 265 1.61 -17.05 11.66
C VAL A 265 2.35 -16.70 10.39
N GLU A 266 2.01 -15.61 9.77
CA GLU A 266 2.70 -15.05 8.62
C GLU A 266 3.59 -13.89 9.06
N ILE A 267 4.80 -13.84 8.54
CA ILE A 267 5.75 -12.75 8.73
C ILE A 267 6.04 -12.18 7.35
N LYS A 268 5.60 -10.95 7.12
CA LYS A 268 5.83 -10.23 5.88
C LYS A 268 7.01 -9.29 6.05
N ILE A 269 7.94 -9.34 5.12
CA ILE A 269 9.11 -8.46 5.02
C ILE A 269 8.90 -7.61 3.79
N TYR A 270 8.66 -6.32 3.98
CA TYR A 270 8.41 -5.39 2.88
C TYR A 270 9.72 -4.99 2.22
N ASN A 271 9.73 -4.98 0.88
CA ASN A 271 10.86 -4.49 0.10
C ASN A 271 10.83 -2.96 -0.03
N GLU A 272 11.87 -2.37 -0.62
CA GLU A 272 11.98 -0.91 -0.81
C GLU A 272 10.99 -0.33 -1.83
N TYR A 273 10.35 -1.17 -2.65
CA TYR A 273 9.33 -0.78 -3.64
C TYR A 273 7.89 -0.95 -3.12
N SER A 274 7.72 -1.32 -1.86
CA SER A 274 6.39 -1.43 -1.25
C SER A 274 5.80 -0.04 -1.04
N MET A 275 4.63 0.18 -1.65
CA MET A 275 3.85 1.40 -1.44
C MET A 275 2.99 1.23 -0.18
N GLU A 276 3.47 1.65 0.98
CA GLU A 276 2.65 1.80 2.19
C GLU A 276 2.54 3.28 2.59
#